data_2d7ddc27d95f21d4c41e6cc24f950f1b
#
_entry.id   2d7ddc27d95f21d4c41e6cc24f950f1b
#
_cell.length_a   1.000
_cell.length_b   1.000
_cell.length_c   1.000
_cell.angle_alpha   90.00
_cell.angle_beta   90.00
_cell.angle_gamma   90.00
#
_symmetry.space_group_name_H-M   'P 1'
#
loop_
_entity.id
_entity.type
_entity.pdbx_description
1 polymer ?
#
loop_
_entity_poly.entity_id
_entity_poly.type
_entity_poly.pdbx_seq_one_letter_code
_entity_poly.pdbx_strand_id
1 'polypeptide(L)'
;CQPHGIRPNLSKNKVRIAQYISMMPAEEENESLKQWRINSWKKRIAPEGYAFPGDPRKLEKIKYKKAKLNSLGKKLLGINKW
;
A
#
# COMPACT_ATOMS: atom_id res chain seq x y z
N CYS A 1 -15.10 13.47 10.67
CA CYS A 1 -14.30 12.34 11.24
C CYS A 1 -15.05 11.77 12.43
N GLN A 2 -15.24 10.45 12.49
CA GLN A 2 -15.81 9.81 13.68
C GLN A 2 -14.66 9.43 14.64
N PRO A 3 -14.82 9.63 15.96
CA PRO A 3 -13.86 9.13 16.94
C PRO A 3 -13.77 7.61 16.83
N HIS A 4 -12.55 7.11 16.76
CA HIS A 4 -12.31 5.67 16.68
C HIS A 4 -11.10 5.29 17.53
N GLY A 5 -11.07 4.05 17.94
CA GLY A 5 -9.97 3.52 18.73
C GLY A 5 -9.96 2.00 18.71
N ILE A 6 -8.90 1.43 19.23
CA ILE A 6 -8.72 -0.02 19.32
C ILE A 6 -8.59 -0.39 20.79
N ARG A 7 -9.45 -1.30 21.24
CA ARG A 7 -9.34 -1.88 22.59
C ARG A 7 -8.07 -2.75 22.69
N PRO A 8 -7.43 -2.83 23.86
CA PRO A 8 -6.32 -3.75 24.07
C PRO A 8 -6.65 -5.18 23.67
N ASN A 9 -5.67 -5.88 23.15
CA ASN A 9 -5.81 -7.31 22.89
C ASN A 9 -5.54 -8.09 24.18
N LEU A 10 -6.59 -8.63 24.79
CA LEU A 10 -6.51 -9.39 26.02
C LEU A 10 -6.22 -10.89 25.80
N SER A 11 -6.09 -11.32 24.54
CA SER A 11 -5.76 -12.71 24.24
C SER A 11 -4.29 -13.01 24.54
N LYS A 12 -4.02 -14.11 25.24
CA LYS A 12 -2.66 -14.55 25.57
C LYS A 12 -1.92 -15.20 24.39
N ASN A 13 -2.65 -15.72 23.43
CA ASN A 13 -2.11 -16.57 22.36
C ASN A 13 -2.57 -16.20 20.94
N LYS A 14 -3.27 -15.10 20.77
CA LYS A 14 -3.72 -14.61 19.46
C LYS A 14 -3.25 -13.19 19.22
N VAL A 15 -2.69 -12.94 18.06
CA VAL A 15 -2.36 -11.59 17.61
C VAL A 15 -3.56 -10.97 16.88
N ARG A 16 -3.69 -9.66 16.97
CA ARG A 16 -4.62 -8.89 16.15
C ARG A 16 -3.83 -8.28 15.00
N ILE A 17 -4.26 -8.58 13.79
CA ILE A 17 -3.70 -7.99 12.58
C ILE A 17 -4.77 -7.07 11.97
N ALA A 18 -4.41 -5.83 11.69
CA ALA A 18 -5.24 -4.89 10.95
C ALA A 18 -4.50 -4.42 9.71
N GLN A 19 -5.19 -4.44 8.58
CA GLN A 19 -4.69 -3.88 7.33
C GLN A 19 -5.52 -2.67 6.96
N TYR A 20 -4.87 -1.53 6.81
CA TYR A 20 -5.51 -0.30 6.34
C TYR A 20 -5.31 -0.20 4.83
N ILE A 21 -6.40 -0.02 4.10
CA ILE A 21 -6.38 0.14 2.66
C ILE A 21 -6.98 1.50 2.32
N SER A 22 -6.15 2.38 1.78
CA SER A 22 -6.60 3.66 1.25
C SER A 22 -6.96 3.52 -0.21
N MET A 23 -8.08 4.07 -0.60
CA MET A 23 -8.55 4.06 -1.98
C MET A 23 -8.72 5.50 -2.47
N MET A 24 -8.49 5.69 -3.76
CA MET A 24 -8.68 6.96 -4.46
C MET A 24 -9.26 6.69 -5.85
N PRO A 25 -9.86 7.67 -6.52
CA PRO A 25 -10.25 7.52 -7.92
C PRO A 25 -9.08 7.06 -8.78
N ALA A 26 -9.35 6.21 -9.76
CA ALA A 26 -8.29 5.64 -10.60
C ALA A 26 -7.58 6.68 -11.46
N GLU A 27 -8.32 7.71 -11.92
CA GLU A 27 -7.81 8.77 -12.80
C GLU A 27 -6.98 8.19 -13.96
N GLU A 28 -7.57 7.32 -14.76
CA GLU A 28 -6.86 6.57 -15.80
C GLU A 28 -6.21 7.45 -16.86
N GLU A 29 -6.78 8.63 -17.11
CA GLU A 29 -6.25 9.62 -18.05
C GLU A 29 -5.04 10.38 -17.48
N ASN A 30 -4.80 10.28 -16.18
CA ASN A 30 -3.67 10.93 -15.53
C ASN A 30 -2.40 10.05 -15.63
N GLU A 31 -1.69 10.16 -16.72
CA GLU A 31 -0.47 9.39 -16.97
C GLU A 31 0.62 9.62 -15.91
N SER A 32 0.75 10.84 -15.41
CA SER A 32 1.74 11.17 -14.37
C SER A 32 1.46 10.40 -13.08
N LEU A 33 0.22 10.40 -12.63
CA LEU A 33 -0.21 9.67 -11.43
C LEU A 33 -0.06 8.16 -11.63
N LYS A 34 -0.42 7.65 -12.79
CA LYS A 34 -0.27 6.24 -13.15
C LYS A 34 1.19 5.80 -13.13
N GLN A 35 2.06 6.53 -13.78
CA GLN A 35 3.49 6.25 -13.79
C GLN A 35 4.12 6.34 -12.39
N TRP A 36 3.69 7.31 -11.60
CA TRP A 36 4.11 7.42 -10.21
C TRP A 36 3.73 6.18 -9.40
N ARG A 37 2.49 5.68 -9.49
CA ARG A 37 2.04 4.45 -8.82
C ARG A 37 2.87 3.23 -9.25
N ILE A 38 3.05 3.05 -10.55
CA ILE A 38 3.83 1.94 -11.12
C ILE A 38 5.28 1.99 -10.64
N ASN A 39 5.91 3.15 -10.66
CA ASN A 39 7.28 3.33 -10.22
C ASN A 39 7.44 3.12 -8.71
N SER A 40 6.52 3.62 -7.91
CA SER A 40 6.51 3.40 -6.46
C SER A 40 6.45 1.92 -6.13
N TRP A 41 5.57 1.18 -6.78
CA TRP A 41 5.49 -0.27 -6.62
C TRP A 41 6.74 -1.00 -7.12
N LYS A 42 7.25 -0.66 -8.31
CA LYS A 42 8.46 -1.28 -8.87
C LYS A 42 9.68 -1.07 -7.98
N LYS A 43 9.86 0.13 -7.48
CA LYS A 43 10.99 0.54 -6.64
C LYS A 43 10.78 0.24 -5.15
N ARG A 44 9.57 -0.14 -4.75
CA ARG A 44 9.17 -0.35 -3.35
C ARG A 44 9.51 0.86 -2.49
N ILE A 45 9.02 2.02 -2.90
CA ILE A 45 9.16 3.29 -2.19
C ILE A 45 7.79 3.78 -1.73
N ALA A 46 7.76 4.36 -0.54
CA ALA A 46 6.54 4.96 -0.01
C ALA A 46 6.16 6.21 -0.80
N PRO A 47 4.85 6.53 -0.85
CA PRO A 47 4.39 7.81 -1.38
C PRO A 47 4.95 8.99 -0.59
N GLU A 48 5.38 10.02 -1.30
CA GLU A 48 5.77 11.29 -0.67
C GLU A 48 4.53 12.06 -0.19
N GLY A 49 4.69 12.85 0.87
CA GLY A 49 3.63 13.74 1.38
C GLY A 49 2.52 13.06 2.18
N TYR A 50 2.64 11.79 2.51
CA TYR A 50 1.68 11.07 3.37
C TYR A 50 2.17 11.01 4.82
N ALA A 51 1.21 10.79 5.75
CA ALA A 51 1.47 10.81 7.19
C ALA A 51 2.49 9.77 7.69
N PHE A 52 2.74 8.74 6.90
CA PHE A 52 3.70 7.71 7.27
C PHE A 52 5.06 7.95 6.60
N PRO A 53 6.16 7.87 7.34
CA PRO A 53 7.50 8.13 6.82
C PRO A 53 8.03 7.04 5.87
N GLY A 54 7.20 6.11 5.45
CA GLY A 54 7.58 5.00 4.58
C GLY A 54 8.26 3.86 5.35
N ASP A 55 9.33 3.31 4.77
CA ASP A 55 10.10 2.23 5.38
C ASP A 55 11.53 2.70 5.73
N PRO A 56 11.70 3.42 6.86
CA PRO A 56 13.01 3.96 7.25
C PRO A 56 14.05 2.86 7.53
N ARG A 57 13.60 1.66 7.89
CA ARG A 57 14.48 0.51 8.14
C ARG A 57 14.77 -0.32 6.88
N LYS A 58 14.15 0.04 5.75
CA LYS A 58 14.28 -0.64 4.46
C LYS A 58 13.94 -2.14 4.49
N LEU A 59 13.09 -2.55 5.44
CA LEU A 59 12.72 -3.96 5.65
C LEU A 59 12.03 -4.55 4.43
N GLU A 60 11.20 -3.77 3.77
CA GLU A 60 10.53 -4.14 2.52
C GLU A 60 11.53 -4.66 1.46
N LYS A 61 12.65 -3.97 1.30
CA LYS A 61 13.66 -4.33 0.30
C LYS A 61 14.62 -5.41 0.75
N ILE A 62 14.99 -5.40 2.02
CA ILE A 62 16.04 -6.27 2.58
C ILE A 62 15.47 -7.64 2.93
N LYS A 63 14.34 -7.67 3.63
CA LYS A 63 13.82 -8.88 4.27
C LYS A 63 12.77 -9.60 3.45
N TYR A 64 11.98 -8.87 2.66
CA TYR A 64 10.81 -9.43 1.99
C TYR A 64 10.98 -9.52 0.47
N LYS A 65 10.43 -10.59 -0.12
CA LYS A 65 10.36 -10.73 -1.56
C LYS A 65 9.31 -9.77 -2.13
N LYS A 66 9.54 -9.30 -3.34
CA LYS A 66 8.58 -8.46 -4.05
C LYS A 66 7.28 -9.24 -4.28
N ALA A 67 6.14 -8.60 -3.98
CA ALA A 67 4.84 -9.17 -4.23
C ALA A 67 4.61 -9.42 -5.73
N LYS A 68 3.96 -10.55 -6.05
CA LYS A 68 3.52 -10.85 -7.41
C LYS A 68 2.08 -10.36 -7.59
N LEU A 69 1.85 -9.59 -8.63
CA LEU A 69 0.52 -9.09 -8.96
C LEU A 69 -0.23 -10.12 -9.82
N ASN A 70 -1.47 -10.41 -9.43
CA ASN A 70 -2.43 -11.07 -10.30
C ASN A 70 -3.02 -10.08 -11.32
N SER A 71 -3.96 -10.54 -12.15
CA SER A 71 -4.59 -9.69 -13.17
C SER A 71 -5.25 -8.45 -12.58
N LEU A 72 -6.01 -8.61 -11.50
CA LEU A 72 -6.66 -7.49 -10.81
C LEU A 72 -5.64 -6.51 -10.23
N GLY A 73 -4.62 -7.00 -9.57
CA GLY A 73 -3.56 -6.14 -9.04
C GLY A 73 -2.82 -5.33 -10.11
N LYS A 74 -2.65 -5.89 -11.31
CA LYS A 74 -2.07 -5.15 -12.45
C LYS A 74 -2.99 -4.04 -12.94
N LYS A 75 -4.31 -4.28 -12.97
CA LYS A 75 -5.32 -3.25 -13.30
C LYS A 75 -5.35 -2.15 -12.26
N LEU A 76 -5.46 -2.51 -10.99
CA LEU A 76 -5.47 -1.54 -9.87
C LEU A 76 -4.22 -0.65 -9.86
N LEU A 77 -3.09 -1.21 -10.25
CA LEU A 77 -1.84 -0.44 -10.33
C LEU A 77 -1.74 0.43 -11.60
N GLY A 78 -2.52 0.13 -12.63
CA GLY A 78 -2.50 0.82 -13.91
C GLY A 78 -1.54 0.24 -14.95
N ILE A 79 -1.04 -0.98 -14.74
CA ILE A 79 -0.23 -1.70 -15.74
C ILE A 79 -1.10 -2.21 -16.88
N ASN A 80 -2.27 -2.75 -16.54
CA ASN A 80 -3.27 -3.20 -17.49
C ASN A 80 -4.48 -2.26 -17.44
N LYS A 81 -5.14 -2.08 -18.59
CA LYS A 81 -6.45 -1.39 -18.65
C LYS A 81 -7.54 -2.23 -18.00
N TRP A 82 -8.60 -1.57 -17.59
CA TRP A 82 -9.84 -2.20 -17.10
C TRP A 82 -10.61 -2.89 -18.22
#